data_6642c47431ee27c9f4ca69d9f2ada451
#
_entry.id   6642c47431ee27c9f4ca69d9f2ada451
#
_cell.length_a   1.000
_cell.length_b   1.000
_cell.length_c   1.000
_cell.angle_alpha   90.00
_cell.angle_beta   90.00
_cell.angle_gamma   90.00
#
_symmetry.space_group_name_H-M   'P 1'
#
loop_
_entity.id
_entity.type
_entity.pdbx_description
1 polymer ?
#
loop_
_entity_poly.entity_id
_entity_poly.type
_entity_poly.pdbx_seq_one_letter_code
_entity_poly.pdbx_strand_id
1 'polypeptide(L)'
;MIRRRRDAISARERWLAGPQAFARAFDSPSGRALLFPRAVKMIELLQLDTARTYLDVSLGGGGFAELLARGAGSPARPVVLDVSAAGDSVDLVAWPEQLPFRDASFDAVTALHVLRGLDDDAVHGFAEELSRILAPGGAGLIVEFAPVRWGLLNDLHRRIVSGGCAEVDLRGWGRMAALLTECGFDAIDLVELGPFALPPIPRVCVLVRRSP
;
A
#
# COMPACT_ATOMS: atom_id res chain seq x y z
N MET A 1 -7.07 -27.45 9.68
CA MET A 1 -6.92 -26.06 10.09
C MET A 1 -5.46 -25.66 10.41
N ILE A 2 -4.69 -26.47 11.16
CA ILE A 2 -3.30 -26.17 11.56
C ILE A 2 -2.31 -26.16 10.37
N ARG A 3 -2.49 -27.00 9.36
CA ARG A 3 -1.61 -27.09 8.17
C ARG A 3 -1.66 -25.82 7.31
N ARG A 4 -2.86 -25.26 7.06
CA ARG A 4 -3.03 -23.99 6.31
C ARG A 4 -2.34 -22.79 6.98
N ARG A 5 -2.35 -22.73 8.32
CA ARG A 5 -1.66 -21.64 9.04
C ARG A 5 -0.14 -21.72 8.94
N ARG A 6 0.44 -22.94 8.94
CA ARG A 6 1.89 -23.14 8.76
C ARG A 6 2.34 -22.76 7.34
N ASP A 7 1.54 -23.12 6.33
CA ASP A 7 1.86 -22.81 4.93
C ASP A 7 1.72 -21.30 4.66
N ALA A 8 0.76 -20.62 5.28
CA ALA A 8 0.61 -19.16 5.22
C ALA A 8 1.81 -18.42 5.87
N ILE A 9 2.30 -18.87 7.03
CA ILE A 9 3.47 -18.29 7.70
C ILE A 9 4.73 -18.46 6.81
N SER A 10 4.93 -19.63 6.23
CA SER A 10 6.08 -19.88 5.34
C SER A 10 6.01 -19.10 4.03
N ALA A 11 4.82 -18.82 3.49
CA ALA A 11 4.63 -17.96 2.34
C ALA A 11 4.94 -16.50 2.68
N ARG A 12 4.50 -16.03 3.86
CA ARG A 12 4.82 -14.69 4.38
C ARG A 12 6.31 -14.50 4.63
N GLU A 13 6.98 -15.46 5.25
CA GLU A 13 8.43 -15.40 5.48
C GLU A 13 9.22 -15.35 4.16
N ARG A 14 8.79 -16.11 3.15
CA ARG A 14 9.38 -16.06 1.80
C ARG A 14 9.13 -14.72 1.12
N TRP A 15 7.98 -14.11 1.33
CA TRP A 15 7.65 -12.81 0.79
C TRP A 15 8.49 -11.69 1.43
N LEU A 16 8.76 -11.75 2.73
CA LEU A 16 9.62 -10.80 3.44
C LEU A 16 11.08 -10.83 2.95
N ALA A 17 11.54 -11.95 2.43
CA ALA A 17 12.93 -12.10 1.98
C ALA A 17 13.23 -11.42 0.63
N GLY A 18 12.21 -11.13 -0.19
CA GLY A 18 12.44 -10.74 -1.59
C GLY A 18 12.09 -9.30 -2.01
N PRO A 19 10.96 -8.69 -1.61
CA PRO A 19 10.53 -7.40 -2.15
C PRO A 19 11.36 -6.19 -1.72
N GLN A 20 12.20 -6.33 -0.71
CA GLN A 20 12.97 -5.22 -0.14
C GLN A 20 13.89 -4.53 -1.16
N ALA A 21 14.44 -5.26 -2.13
CA ALA A 21 15.29 -4.66 -3.16
C ALA A 21 14.48 -3.74 -4.09
N PHE A 22 13.23 -4.11 -4.40
CA PHE A 22 12.36 -3.32 -5.27
C PHE A 22 11.77 -2.11 -4.53
N ALA A 23 11.39 -2.28 -3.27
CA ALA A 23 10.94 -1.20 -2.40
C ALA A 23 12.04 -0.15 -2.20
N ARG A 24 13.27 -0.57 -1.91
CA ARG A 24 14.44 0.32 -1.81
C ARG A 24 14.73 1.08 -3.11
N ALA A 25 14.45 0.50 -4.28
CA ALA A 25 14.59 1.21 -5.54
C ALA A 25 13.66 2.42 -5.65
N PHE A 26 12.46 2.36 -5.04
CA PHE A 26 11.53 3.51 -4.97
C PHE A 26 11.96 4.55 -3.94
N ASP A 27 12.65 4.16 -2.89
CA ASP A 27 13.23 5.09 -1.92
C ASP A 27 14.49 5.78 -2.43
N SER A 28 15.04 5.32 -3.56
CA SER A 28 16.17 5.98 -4.22
C SER A 28 15.79 7.35 -4.77
N PRO A 29 16.74 8.30 -4.93
CA PRO A 29 16.48 9.63 -5.52
C PRO A 29 15.85 9.55 -6.90
N SER A 30 16.25 8.58 -7.73
CA SER A 30 15.66 8.34 -9.06
C SER A 30 14.24 7.80 -8.99
N GLY A 31 13.96 6.87 -8.06
CA GLY A 31 12.62 6.37 -7.80
C GLY A 31 11.67 7.46 -7.32
N ARG A 32 12.14 8.33 -6.42
CA ARG A 32 11.38 9.50 -5.94
C ARG A 32 11.07 10.48 -7.09
N ALA A 33 12.03 10.78 -7.97
CA ALA A 33 11.80 11.64 -9.11
C ALA A 33 10.73 11.08 -10.08
N LEU A 34 10.72 9.77 -10.29
CA LEU A 34 9.69 9.12 -11.10
C LEU A 34 8.30 9.17 -10.45
N LEU A 35 8.24 9.20 -9.12
CA LEU A 35 6.99 9.27 -8.35
C LEU A 35 6.46 10.69 -8.20
N PHE A 36 7.32 11.70 -8.25
CA PHE A 36 6.99 13.09 -7.96
C PHE A 36 5.76 13.63 -8.70
N PRO A 37 5.56 13.42 -10.02
CA PRO A 37 4.36 13.93 -10.70
C PRO A 37 3.05 13.38 -10.15
N ARG A 38 3.09 12.26 -9.45
CA ARG A 38 1.93 11.61 -8.84
C ARG A 38 1.76 11.99 -7.38
N ALA A 39 2.86 12.42 -6.76
CA ALA A 39 2.86 12.85 -5.38
C ALA A 39 1.88 14.01 -5.16
N VAL A 40 1.82 14.97 -6.06
CA VAL A 40 0.88 16.10 -5.99
C VAL A 40 -0.56 15.60 -5.94
N LYS A 41 -0.94 14.69 -6.84
CA LYS A 41 -2.29 14.12 -6.85
C LYS A 41 -2.60 13.30 -5.59
N MET A 42 -1.62 12.56 -5.09
CA MET A 42 -1.78 11.80 -3.84
C MET A 42 -1.97 12.73 -2.63
N ILE A 43 -1.23 13.83 -2.58
CA ILE A 43 -1.36 14.87 -1.56
C ILE A 43 -2.78 15.44 -1.56
N GLU A 44 -3.30 15.80 -2.73
CA GLU A 44 -4.65 16.34 -2.89
C GLU A 44 -5.74 15.34 -2.49
N LEU A 45 -5.62 14.07 -2.92
CA LEU A 45 -6.58 13.01 -2.63
C LEU A 45 -6.68 12.70 -1.14
N LEU A 46 -5.55 12.74 -0.45
CA LEU A 46 -5.44 12.46 0.99
C LEU A 46 -5.55 13.71 1.86
N GLN A 47 -5.65 14.90 1.26
CA GLN A 47 -5.69 16.18 1.97
C GLN A 47 -4.55 16.32 2.99
N LEU A 48 -3.33 15.93 2.59
CA LEU A 48 -2.18 15.86 3.51
C LEU A 48 -1.75 17.22 4.06
N ASP A 49 -2.12 18.31 3.41
CA ASP A 49 -1.88 19.70 3.86
C ASP A 49 -2.64 20.03 5.14
N THR A 50 -3.76 19.36 5.40
CA THR A 50 -4.62 19.55 6.58
C THR A 50 -4.64 18.37 7.54
N ALA A 51 -4.18 17.20 7.11
CA ALA A 51 -4.11 15.99 7.91
C ALA A 51 -3.23 16.19 9.15
N ARG A 52 -3.74 15.86 10.32
CA ARG A 52 -3.02 15.95 11.62
C ARG A 52 -2.31 14.66 11.97
N THR A 53 -2.80 13.55 11.43
CA THR A 53 -2.26 12.21 11.63
C THR A 53 -2.14 11.50 10.30
N TYR A 54 -0.95 10.97 10.01
CA TYR A 54 -0.68 10.29 8.75
C TYR A 54 0.08 8.98 9.02
N LEU A 55 -0.46 7.87 8.51
CA LEU A 55 0.16 6.54 8.55
C LEU A 55 0.59 6.12 7.15
N ASP A 56 1.81 5.60 7.03
CA ASP A 56 2.28 4.90 5.85
C ASP A 56 2.49 3.42 6.17
N VAL A 57 1.71 2.57 5.51
CA VAL A 57 1.89 1.12 5.52
C VAL A 57 2.62 0.75 4.25
N SER A 58 3.92 0.57 4.34
CA SER A 58 4.77 0.37 3.17
C SER A 58 5.77 -0.77 3.35
N LEU A 59 6.45 -1.07 2.27
CA LEU A 59 7.63 -1.91 2.25
C LEU A 59 8.82 -1.06 1.84
N GLY A 60 9.80 -0.90 2.75
CA GLY A 60 11.06 -0.27 2.40
C GLY A 60 11.38 1.06 3.08
N GLY A 61 10.69 1.40 4.17
CA GLY A 61 11.17 2.41 5.10
C GLY A 61 10.64 3.82 4.97
N GLY A 62 9.50 4.03 4.30
CA GLY A 62 8.71 5.27 4.43
C GLY A 62 9.28 6.55 3.80
N GLY A 63 10.39 6.48 3.07
CA GLY A 63 11.00 7.67 2.47
C GLY A 63 10.08 8.41 1.48
N PHE A 64 9.13 7.69 0.87
CA PHE A 64 8.13 8.30 0.00
C PHE A 64 7.03 9.02 0.80
N ALA A 65 6.60 8.47 1.93
CA ALA A 65 5.65 9.12 2.82
C ALA A 65 6.19 10.44 3.37
N GLU A 66 7.47 10.49 3.73
CA GLU A 66 8.12 11.73 4.13
C GLU A 66 8.19 12.75 2.99
N LEU A 67 8.40 12.29 1.74
CA LEU A 67 8.35 13.18 0.57
C LEU A 67 6.96 13.79 0.37
N LEU A 68 5.90 12.96 0.51
CA LEU A 68 4.51 13.43 0.42
C LEU A 68 4.21 14.45 1.52
N ALA A 69 4.53 14.14 2.77
CA ALA A 69 4.26 15.04 3.91
C ALA A 69 5.01 16.37 3.75
N ARG A 70 6.28 16.35 3.35
CA ARG A 70 7.04 17.58 3.08
C ARG A 70 6.49 18.35 1.89
N GLY A 71 6.13 17.66 0.81
CA GLY A 71 5.53 18.30 -0.37
C GLY A 71 4.18 18.94 -0.11
N ALA A 72 3.41 18.38 0.82
CA ALA A 72 2.14 18.95 1.29
C ALA A 72 2.32 20.12 2.26
N GLY A 73 3.50 20.33 2.84
CA GLY A 73 3.62 21.18 4.02
C GLY A 73 2.80 20.66 5.21
N SER A 74 2.64 19.34 5.27
CA SER A 74 1.79 18.69 6.27
C SER A 74 2.23 19.01 7.69
N PRO A 75 1.30 19.29 8.61
CA PRO A 75 1.62 19.40 10.04
C PRO A 75 1.96 18.05 10.66
N ALA A 76 1.58 16.94 10.01
CA ALA A 76 1.83 15.59 10.49
C ALA A 76 3.15 15.03 9.96
N ARG A 77 4.00 14.51 10.86
CA ARG A 77 5.03 13.56 10.48
C ARG A 77 4.37 12.22 10.20
N PRO A 78 4.67 11.53 9.07
CA PRO A 78 4.15 10.19 8.86
C PRO A 78 4.65 9.23 9.93
N VAL A 79 3.76 8.40 10.45
CA VAL A 79 4.11 7.17 11.18
C VAL A 79 4.36 6.11 10.12
N VAL A 80 5.53 5.51 10.11
CA VAL A 80 5.90 4.49 9.13
C VAL A 80 5.80 3.10 9.74
N LEU A 81 4.90 2.30 9.20
CA LEU A 81 4.74 0.90 9.55
C LEU A 81 5.23 0.03 8.39
N ASP A 82 6.15 -0.89 8.67
CA ASP A 82 6.62 -1.89 7.72
C ASP A 82 6.37 -3.30 8.29
N VAL A 83 6.25 -4.27 7.42
CA VAL A 83 6.19 -5.70 7.81
C VAL A 83 7.56 -6.25 8.20
N SER A 84 8.62 -5.50 7.98
CA SER A 84 9.99 -5.85 8.34
C SER A 84 10.77 -4.65 8.88
N ALA A 85 11.70 -4.89 9.79
CA ALA A 85 12.56 -3.85 10.37
C ALA A 85 13.71 -3.42 9.43
N ALA A 86 13.55 -3.52 8.11
CA ALA A 86 14.67 -3.38 7.17
C ALA A 86 14.93 -1.94 6.69
N GLY A 87 14.19 -0.94 7.15
CA GLY A 87 14.35 0.47 6.78
C GLY A 87 14.80 1.36 7.93
N ASP A 88 15.61 2.37 7.63
CA ASP A 88 16.14 3.31 8.64
C ASP A 88 15.07 4.25 9.22
N SER A 89 13.90 4.33 8.57
CA SER A 89 12.80 5.25 8.95
C SER A 89 11.53 4.51 9.41
N VAL A 90 11.63 3.23 9.80
CA VAL A 90 10.49 2.44 10.27
C VAL A 90 10.24 2.77 11.74
N ASP A 91 9.04 3.26 12.06
CA ASP A 91 8.62 3.52 13.44
C ASP A 91 8.06 2.26 14.12
N LEU A 92 7.40 1.38 13.34
CA LEU A 92 6.73 0.19 13.84
C LEU A 92 6.82 -0.99 12.86
N VAL A 93 6.93 -2.19 13.41
CA VAL A 93 6.84 -3.45 12.64
C VAL A 93 5.57 -4.18 13.04
N ALA A 94 4.67 -4.37 12.07
CA ALA A 94 3.42 -5.10 12.28
C ALA A 94 2.90 -5.68 10.96
N TRP A 95 1.97 -6.63 11.06
CA TRP A 95 1.25 -7.15 9.92
C TRP A 95 0.10 -6.22 9.54
N PRO A 96 -0.17 -6.00 8.23
CA PRO A 96 -1.24 -5.10 7.79
C PRO A 96 -2.63 -5.49 8.31
N GLU A 97 -2.91 -6.76 8.48
CA GLU A 97 -4.18 -7.25 9.01
C GLU A 97 -4.29 -7.20 10.54
N GLN A 98 -3.31 -6.62 11.22
CA GLN A 98 -3.32 -6.43 12.68
C GLN A 98 -2.59 -5.14 13.03
N LEU A 99 -3.21 -4.00 12.74
CA LEU A 99 -2.60 -2.70 12.96
C LEU A 99 -2.66 -2.33 14.45
N PRO A 100 -1.52 -2.00 15.09
CA PRO A 100 -1.44 -1.76 16.54
C PRO A 100 -1.89 -0.33 16.91
N PHE A 101 -2.96 0.15 16.30
CA PHE A 101 -3.48 1.49 16.51
C PHE A 101 -4.91 1.45 17.05
N ARG A 102 -5.32 2.53 17.72
CA ARG A 102 -6.69 2.71 18.17
C ARG A 102 -7.60 3.01 16.97
N ASP A 103 -8.90 2.78 17.17
CA ASP A 103 -9.92 3.20 16.22
C ASP A 103 -9.83 4.71 15.96
N ALA A 104 -10.16 5.12 14.74
CA ALA A 104 -10.24 6.53 14.35
C ALA A 104 -8.97 7.35 14.68
N SER A 105 -7.78 6.77 14.44
CA SER A 105 -6.49 7.37 14.81
C SER A 105 -5.84 8.20 13.70
N PHE A 106 -6.23 7.99 12.43
CA PHE A 106 -5.54 8.59 11.30
C PHE A 106 -6.49 9.32 10.35
N ASP A 107 -6.13 10.56 10.00
CA ASP A 107 -6.81 11.35 8.98
C ASP A 107 -6.43 10.87 7.56
N ALA A 108 -5.17 10.43 7.39
CA ALA A 108 -4.66 9.95 6.12
C ALA A 108 -3.87 8.64 6.30
N VAL A 109 -4.05 7.70 5.36
CA VAL A 109 -3.29 6.45 5.31
C VAL A 109 -2.83 6.18 3.88
N THR A 110 -1.56 5.84 3.69
CA THR A 110 -1.05 5.26 2.43
C THR A 110 -0.72 3.78 2.61
N ALA A 111 -1.03 2.97 1.60
CA ALA A 111 -0.61 1.57 1.51
C ALA A 111 -0.02 1.33 0.11
N LEU A 112 1.31 1.33 0.02
CA LEU A 112 2.02 1.30 -1.25
C LEU A 112 2.71 -0.05 -1.47
N HIS A 113 2.20 -0.80 -2.44
CA HIS A 113 2.77 -2.08 -2.88
C HIS A 113 2.93 -3.13 -1.77
N VAL A 114 2.04 -3.11 -0.79
CA VAL A 114 2.06 -3.98 0.39
C VAL A 114 1.20 -5.22 0.23
N LEU A 115 0.14 -5.13 -0.58
CA LEU A 115 -0.91 -6.16 -0.62
C LEU A 115 -0.61 -7.32 -1.57
N ARG A 116 0.34 -7.18 -2.50
CA ARG A 116 0.64 -8.22 -3.51
C ARG A 116 1.15 -9.53 -2.94
N GLY A 117 1.72 -9.50 -1.75
CA GLY A 117 2.22 -10.68 -1.04
C GLY A 117 1.22 -11.30 -0.07
N LEU A 118 0.04 -10.70 0.07
CA LEU A 118 -1.04 -11.17 0.93
C LEU A 118 -2.04 -11.99 0.12
N ASP A 119 -2.61 -13.04 0.71
CA ASP A 119 -3.79 -13.69 0.17
C ASP A 119 -5.04 -12.82 0.36
N ASP A 120 -6.18 -13.24 -0.19
CA ASP A 120 -7.39 -12.43 -0.17
C ASP A 120 -7.95 -12.26 1.24
N ASP A 121 -7.82 -13.27 2.10
CA ASP A 121 -8.28 -13.19 3.50
C ASP A 121 -7.46 -12.14 4.27
N ALA A 122 -6.14 -12.09 4.04
CA ALA A 122 -5.29 -11.08 4.66
C ALA A 122 -5.51 -9.67 4.09
N VAL A 123 -5.81 -9.54 2.78
CA VAL A 123 -6.19 -8.26 2.19
C VAL A 123 -7.52 -7.75 2.74
N HIS A 124 -8.49 -8.65 2.92
CA HIS A 124 -9.76 -8.31 3.56
C HIS A 124 -9.56 -7.86 5.02
N GLY A 125 -8.77 -8.62 5.80
CA GLY A 125 -8.42 -8.22 7.17
C GLY A 125 -7.68 -6.87 7.24
N PHE A 126 -6.78 -6.59 6.28
CA PHE A 126 -6.18 -5.25 6.17
C PHE A 126 -7.22 -4.17 5.88
N ALA A 127 -8.19 -4.43 5.02
CA ALA A 127 -9.25 -3.47 4.70
C ALA A 127 -10.14 -3.16 5.92
N GLU A 128 -10.48 -4.16 6.72
CA GLU A 128 -11.19 -3.99 7.99
C GLU A 128 -10.38 -3.13 8.98
N GLU A 129 -9.09 -3.43 9.14
CA GLU A 129 -8.20 -2.66 9.99
C GLU A 129 -8.03 -1.22 9.49
N LEU A 130 -7.84 -1.03 8.17
CA LEU A 130 -7.77 0.30 7.57
C LEU A 130 -9.04 1.12 7.84
N SER A 131 -10.21 0.52 7.65
CA SER A 131 -11.49 1.16 7.97
C SER A 131 -11.59 1.52 9.44
N ARG A 132 -11.17 0.62 10.34
CA ARG A 132 -11.20 0.82 11.78
C ARG A 132 -10.35 2.01 12.23
N ILE A 133 -9.12 2.12 11.70
CA ILE A 133 -8.16 3.16 12.12
C ILE A 133 -8.38 4.52 11.47
N LEU A 134 -9.08 4.59 10.33
CA LEU A 134 -9.41 5.87 9.69
C LEU A 134 -10.35 6.68 10.59
N ALA A 135 -10.01 7.93 10.80
CA ALA A 135 -10.87 8.88 11.49
C ALA A 135 -12.12 9.21 10.64
N PRO A 136 -13.22 9.69 11.27
CA PRO A 136 -14.32 10.28 10.52
C PRO A 136 -13.82 11.40 9.59
N GLY A 137 -14.20 11.36 8.32
CA GLY A 137 -13.68 12.24 7.26
C GLY A 137 -12.29 11.86 6.73
N GLY A 138 -11.65 10.83 7.27
CA GLY A 138 -10.33 10.36 6.85
C GLY A 138 -10.34 9.62 5.52
N ALA A 139 -9.16 9.56 4.89
CA ALA A 139 -8.96 8.92 3.60
C ALA A 139 -7.76 7.96 3.60
N GLY A 140 -7.91 6.82 2.91
CA GLY A 140 -6.86 5.85 2.65
C GLY A 140 -6.58 5.72 1.16
N LEU A 141 -5.31 5.69 0.75
CA LEU A 141 -4.90 5.44 -0.64
C LEU A 141 -4.09 4.17 -0.74
N ILE A 142 -4.65 3.19 -1.43
CA ILE A 142 -4.02 1.90 -1.72
C ILE A 142 -3.49 1.93 -3.15
N VAL A 143 -2.19 1.68 -3.33
CA VAL A 143 -1.56 1.59 -4.66
C VAL A 143 -0.89 0.24 -4.80
N GLU A 144 -1.32 -0.56 -5.78
CA GLU A 144 -0.79 -1.88 -6.00
C GLU A 144 -0.55 -2.17 -7.49
N PHE A 145 0.29 -3.14 -7.81
CA PHE A 145 0.48 -3.60 -9.18
C PHE A 145 -0.75 -4.38 -9.64
N ALA A 146 -1.19 -4.08 -10.85
CA ALA A 146 -2.31 -4.74 -11.50
C ALA A 146 -1.83 -5.74 -12.57
N PRO A 147 -2.64 -6.75 -12.92
CA PRO A 147 -2.30 -7.66 -14.00
C PRO A 147 -2.29 -6.92 -15.35
N VAL A 148 -1.44 -7.36 -16.27
CA VAL A 148 -1.47 -6.91 -17.67
C VAL A 148 -2.62 -7.59 -18.42
N ARG A 149 -3.13 -6.90 -19.47
CA ARG A 149 -4.28 -7.43 -20.25
C ARG A 149 -4.00 -8.77 -20.96
N TRP A 150 -2.74 -9.05 -21.28
CA TRP A 150 -2.34 -10.26 -22.00
C TRP A 150 -1.78 -11.30 -21.03
N GLY A 151 -2.54 -12.40 -20.87
CA GLY A 151 -2.23 -13.45 -19.89
C GLY A 151 -0.80 -13.99 -19.96
N LEU A 152 -0.28 -14.19 -21.18
CA LEU A 152 1.09 -14.66 -21.38
C LEU A 152 2.18 -13.72 -20.80
N LEU A 153 1.88 -12.42 -20.69
CA LEU A 153 2.80 -11.44 -20.12
C LEU A 153 2.66 -11.31 -18.60
N ASN A 154 1.60 -11.86 -18.01
CA ASN A 154 1.40 -11.78 -16.57
C ASN A 154 2.48 -12.54 -15.78
N ASP A 155 2.96 -13.67 -16.27
CA ASP A 155 4.01 -14.43 -15.59
C ASP A 155 5.34 -13.68 -15.62
N LEU A 156 5.67 -13.06 -16.75
CA LEU A 156 6.85 -12.19 -16.84
C LEU A 156 6.67 -10.96 -15.94
N HIS A 157 5.49 -10.35 -15.98
CA HIS A 157 5.16 -9.18 -15.15
C HIS A 157 5.25 -9.51 -13.66
N ARG A 158 4.68 -10.63 -13.21
CA ARG A 158 4.82 -11.13 -11.84
C ARG A 158 6.29 -11.27 -11.43
N ARG A 159 7.11 -11.86 -12.28
CA ARG A 159 8.55 -12.00 -12.02
C ARG A 159 9.25 -10.65 -11.87
N ILE A 160 8.90 -9.67 -12.70
CA ILE A 160 9.47 -8.31 -12.63
C ILE A 160 9.06 -7.62 -11.33
N VAL A 161 7.76 -7.63 -10.99
CA VAL A 161 7.26 -6.91 -9.80
C VAL A 161 7.45 -7.68 -8.50
N SER A 162 7.78 -8.98 -8.57
CA SER A 162 8.07 -9.79 -7.39
C SER A 162 9.48 -9.55 -6.84
N GLY A 163 10.38 -9.00 -7.64
CA GLY A 163 11.78 -8.88 -7.25
C GLY A 163 12.45 -10.23 -6.94
N GLY A 164 11.91 -11.36 -7.49
CA GLY A 164 12.39 -12.72 -7.25
C GLY A 164 11.66 -13.48 -6.14
N CYS A 165 10.61 -12.93 -5.55
CA CYS A 165 9.76 -13.65 -4.60
C CYS A 165 8.85 -14.69 -5.26
N ALA A 166 8.55 -15.75 -4.51
CA ALA A 166 7.93 -16.95 -5.04
C ALA A 166 6.49 -16.75 -5.52
N GLU A 167 5.68 -15.96 -4.83
CA GLU A 167 4.28 -15.78 -5.19
C GLU A 167 3.84 -14.34 -4.96
N VAL A 168 3.38 -13.69 -6.04
CA VAL A 168 2.78 -12.37 -6.03
C VAL A 168 1.40 -12.48 -6.63
N ASP A 169 0.40 -12.05 -5.89
CA ASP A 169 -0.98 -11.99 -6.36
C ASP A 169 -1.30 -10.60 -6.89
N LEU A 170 -1.49 -10.51 -8.22
CA LEU A 170 -1.81 -9.27 -8.89
C LEU A 170 -3.33 -9.13 -8.99
N ARG A 171 -3.86 -8.09 -8.38
CA ARG A 171 -5.29 -7.81 -8.33
C ARG A 171 -5.65 -6.65 -9.24
N GLY A 172 -6.61 -6.88 -10.15
CA GLY A 172 -7.24 -5.80 -10.90
C GLY A 172 -8.31 -5.09 -10.06
N TRP A 173 -8.84 -3.99 -10.60
CA TRP A 173 -9.84 -3.17 -9.90
C TRP A 173 -11.04 -3.99 -9.38
N GLY A 174 -11.66 -4.84 -10.23
CA GLY A 174 -12.85 -5.59 -9.81
C GLY A 174 -12.61 -6.50 -8.59
N ARG A 175 -11.45 -7.20 -8.54
CA ARG A 175 -11.11 -8.04 -7.39
C ARG A 175 -10.74 -7.19 -6.17
N MET A 176 -10.02 -6.08 -6.38
CA MET A 176 -9.68 -5.17 -5.28
C MET A 176 -10.94 -4.54 -4.68
N ALA A 177 -11.84 -4.04 -5.52
CA ALA A 177 -13.11 -3.48 -5.06
C ALA A 177 -13.95 -4.50 -4.27
N ALA A 178 -14.03 -5.75 -4.76
CA ALA A 178 -14.75 -6.81 -4.07
C ALA A 178 -14.19 -7.11 -2.67
N LEU A 179 -12.86 -7.09 -2.51
CA LEU A 179 -12.21 -7.31 -1.21
C LEU A 179 -12.39 -6.15 -0.23
N LEU A 180 -12.57 -4.93 -0.74
CA LEU A 180 -12.78 -3.74 0.07
C LEU A 180 -14.27 -3.50 0.41
N THR A 181 -15.17 -4.09 -0.39
CA THR A 181 -16.62 -4.02 -0.13
C THR A 181 -16.93 -4.69 1.21
N GLU A 182 -17.86 -4.13 1.96
CA GLU A 182 -18.29 -4.62 3.27
C GLU A 182 -17.29 -4.41 4.42
N CYS A 183 -16.12 -3.79 4.16
CA CYS A 183 -15.14 -3.46 5.21
C CYS A 183 -15.44 -2.13 5.95
N GLY A 184 -16.60 -1.51 5.71
CA GLY A 184 -17.05 -0.33 6.45
C GLY A 184 -16.55 1.00 5.91
N PHE A 185 -16.12 1.06 4.65
CA PHE A 185 -15.86 2.31 3.94
C PHE A 185 -17.15 2.90 3.36
N ASP A 186 -17.28 4.22 3.42
CA ASP A 186 -18.43 4.94 2.84
C ASP A 186 -18.25 5.20 1.34
N ALA A 187 -17.00 5.27 0.88
CA ALA A 187 -16.67 5.38 -0.53
C ALA A 187 -15.41 4.58 -0.88
N ILE A 188 -15.44 3.96 -2.07
CA ILE A 188 -14.33 3.19 -2.66
C ILE A 188 -14.22 3.61 -4.12
N ASP A 189 -13.20 4.40 -4.45
CA ASP A 189 -13.03 4.99 -5.77
C ASP A 189 -11.77 4.48 -6.46
N LEU A 190 -11.90 4.12 -7.75
CA LEU A 190 -10.74 3.90 -8.61
C LEU A 190 -10.13 5.23 -9.01
N VAL A 191 -8.84 5.39 -8.75
CA VAL A 191 -8.10 6.61 -9.06
C VAL A 191 -7.04 6.35 -10.12
N GLU A 192 -6.98 7.18 -11.14
CA GLU A 192 -5.90 7.16 -12.12
C GLU A 192 -4.77 8.11 -11.68
N LEU A 193 -3.60 7.53 -11.35
CA LEU A 193 -2.38 8.28 -11.05
C LEU A 193 -1.48 8.48 -12.29
N GLY A 194 -1.93 8.02 -13.46
CA GLY A 194 -1.18 8.10 -14.71
C GLY A 194 -0.09 7.01 -14.86
N PRO A 195 0.56 6.92 -16.03
CA PRO A 195 1.59 5.91 -16.31
C PRO A 195 2.83 6.14 -15.44
N PHE A 196 3.43 5.06 -14.96
CA PHE A 196 4.50 5.14 -13.95
C PHE A 196 5.91 4.90 -14.50
N ALA A 197 6.05 4.28 -15.64
CA ALA A 197 7.32 4.00 -16.30
C ALA A 197 7.10 3.77 -17.80
N LEU A 198 8.18 3.69 -18.57
CA LEU A 198 8.16 3.22 -19.95
C LEU A 198 8.94 1.89 -20.02
N PRO A 199 8.27 0.77 -20.39
CA PRO A 199 6.85 0.62 -20.67
C PRO A 199 5.96 0.82 -19.43
N PRO A 200 4.69 1.25 -19.57
CA PRO A 200 3.83 1.51 -18.44
C PRO A 200 3.55 0.21 -17.67
N ILE A 201 3.88 0.23 -16.39
CA ILE A 201 3.57 -0.87 -15.47
C ILE A 201 2.16 -0.63 -14.94
N PRO A 202 1.20 -1.53 -15.21
CA PRO A 202 -0.18 -1.34 -14.77
C PRO A 202 -0.29 -1.36 -13.25
N ARG A 203 -1.14 -0.48 -12.74
CA ARG A 203 -1.46 -0.37 -11.32
C ARG A 203 -2.96 -0.23 -11.12
N VAL A 204 -3.39 -0.66 -9.94
CA VAL A 204 -4.67 -0.32 -9.37
C VAL A 204 -4.42 0.66 -8.23
N CYS A 205 -5.10 1.80 -8.25
CA CYS A 205 -5.04 2.79 -7.20
C CYS A 205 -6.45 2.98 -6.68
N VAL A 206 -6.65 2.74 -5.40
CA VAL A 206 -7.96 2.80 -4.75
C VAL A 206 -7.91 3.84 -3.65
N LEU A 207 -8.82 4.79 -3.72
CA LEU A 207 -9.08 5.73 -2.65
C LEU A 207 -10.29 5.23 -1.86
N VAL A 208 -10.10 5.04 -0.56
CA VAL A 208 -11.17 4.72 0.38
C VAL A 208 -11.42 5.88 1.30
N ARG A 209 -12.67 6.09 1.70
CA ARG A 209 -13.05 7.18 2.61
C ARG A 209 -13.99 6.71 3.68
N ARG A 210 -13.88 7.36 4.83
CA ARG A 210 -14.83 7.27 5.91
C ARG A 210 -15.56 8.61 6.05
N SER A 211 -16.89 8.58 6.08
CA SER A 211 -17.71 9.81 6.25
C SER A 211 -17.44 10.51 7.57
N PRO A 212 -17.64 11.82 7.63
CA PRO A 212 -17.51 12.62 8.86
C PRO A 212 -18.42 12.18 10.00
#